data_7508cb538e77efb9436e7e7c7d092a84
#
_entry.id   7508cb538e77efb9436e7e7c7d092a84
#
_cell.length_a   1.000
_cell.length_b   1.000
_cell.length_c   1.000
_cell.angle_alpha   90.00
_cell.angle_beta   90.00
_cell.angle_gamma   90.00
#
_symmetry.space_group_name_H-M   'P 1'
#
loop_
_entity.id
_entity.type
_entity.pdbx_description
1 polymer ?
#
loop_
_entity_poly.entity_id
_entity_poly.type
_entity_poly.pdbx_seq_one_letter_code
_entity_poly.pdbx_strand_id
1 'polypeptide(L)'
;MRRYPKWEKFAWWTYASAGRKARDGIFCPYFDWAKLDFILFLTIIVVSGGDRMGIGIMGKKLGMTQVFGENGVVIPVTVVKAGPCVVVQKKTVEHDGYNAVQIGFDEITKLSRVNKPLTGHFKKAEVPPMARLKEFRIEGEELSSYETGSVVPLDLLEAGDFVDVTGVSIGKGSAGVIKRHKFSGAPGGHGTHEFFRHGGSIGNNTTPGRTLKGMKMAGHMGAKKVTVQSLKVIEVRGDTNIVMIEGAVPGPRNGYLILKKAVKKS
;
A
#
# COMPACT_ATOMS: atom_id res chain seq x y z
N MET A 1 -7.19 36.55 -15.96
CA MET A 1 -7.43 35.46 -16.93
C MET A 1 -6.15 35.19 -17.71
N ARG A 2 -5.38 34.18 -17.35
CA ARG A 2 -4.21 33.73 -18.11
C ARG A 2 -4.50 32.32 -18.64
N ARG A 3 -4.59 32.21 -19.98
CA ARG A 3 -4.85 30.97 -20.72
C ARG A 3 -3.59 30.11 -20.68
N TYR A 4 -3.74 28.82 -20.36
CA TYR A 4 -2.69 27.82 -20.51
C TYR A 4 -2.58 27.39 -21.99
N PRO A 5 -1.39 27.15 -22.55
CA PRO A 5 -1.24 26.67 -23.91
C PRO A 5 -1.53 25.17 -24.01
N LYS A 6 -2.28 24.82 -25.06
CA LYS A 6 -2.63 23.45 -25.44
C LYS A 6 -1.38 22.67 -25.91
N TRP A 7 -1.24 21.46 -25.41
CA TRP A 7 -0.17 20.50 -25.75
C TRP A 7 -0.47 19.66 -27.02
N GLU A 8 -1.01 20.25 -28.06
CA GLU A 8 -1.43 19.50 -29.26
C GLU A 8 -0.43 19.52 -30.45
N LYS A 9 0.82 19.95 -30.28
CA LYS A 9 1.75 20.09 -31.42
C LYS A 9 3.02 19.25 -31.39
N PHE A 10 3.11 18.20 -30.56
CA PHE A 10 4.32 17.36 -30.50
C PHE A 10 4.21 15.98 -31.20
N ALA A 11 3.09 15.65 -31.81
CA ALA A 11 2.88 14.33 -32.41
C ALA A 11 3.13 14.27 -33.95
N TRP A 12 3.54 15.37 -34.61
CA TRP A 12 3.63 15.40 -36.06
C TRP A 12 5.05 15.49 -36.64
N TRP A 13 6.09 15.43 -35.82
CA TRP A 13 7.47 15.62 -36.31
C TRP A 13 8.32 14.35 -36.47
N THR A 14 7.77 13.19 -36.20
CA THR A 14 8.47 11.91 -36.35
C THR A 14 8.06 11.11 -37.61
N TYR A 15 7.17 11.63 -38.47
CA TYR A 15 6.70 10.88 -39.66
C TYR A 15 7.09 11.50 -41.02
N ALA A 16 7.87 12.55 -41.05
CA ALA A 16 8.18 13.27 -42.28
C ALA A 16 9.61 13.07 -42.82
N SER A 17 10.40 12.11 -42.35
CA SER A 17 11.79 11.88 -42.81
C SER A 17 12.06 10.52 -43.47
N ALA A 18 11.03 9.73 -43.78
CA ALA A 18 11.20 8.41 -44.40
C ALA A 18 10.76 8.39 -45.88
N GLY A 19 11.05 9.45 -46.62
CA GLY A 19 10.70 9.57 -48.05
C GLY A 19 11.91 9.92 -48.92
N ARG A 20 13.01 9.16 -48.89
CA ARG A 20 14.04 9.19 -49.91
C ARG A 20 14.28 7.80 -50.50
N LYS A 21 13.88 7.64 -51.76
CA LYS A 21 14.21 6.49 -52.61
C LYS A 21 15.72 6.25 -52.57
N ALA A 22 16.16 5.11 -52.04
CA ALA A 22 17.49 4.60 -52.24
C ALA A 22 17.57 4.00 -53.65
N ARG A 23 18.39 4.59 -54.50
CA ARG A 23 18.98 3.91 -55.69
C ARG A 23 20.22 3.22 -55.17
N ASP A 24 20.47 2.06 -55.79
CA ASP A 24 21.69 1.26 -55.77
C ASP A 24 21.87 0.33 -54.55
N GLY A 25 21.78 -0.97 -54.94
CA GLY A 25 21.85 -2.12 -54.10
C GLY A 25 23.20 -2.29 -53.34
N ILE A 26 23.08 -2.11 -52.05
CA ILE A 26 24.04 -2.70 -51.10
C ILE A 26 23.20 -3.46 -50.09
N PHE A 27 23.19 -4.79 -50.27
CA PHE A 27 22.56 -5.73 -49.36
C PHE A 27 23.44 -5.75 -48.10
N CYS A 28 22.94 -5.25 -47.00
CA CYS A 28 23.61 -5.34 -45.70
C CYS A 28 23.12 -6.64 -45.00
N PRO A 29 23.91 -7.70 -44.91
CA PRO A 29 23.47 -9.02 -44.45
C PRO A 29 23.48 -9.23 -42.96
N TYR A 30 23.30 -8.18 -42.15
CA TYR A 30 23.42 -8.27 -40.69
C TYR A 30 22.27 -7.56 -39.96
N PHE A 31 21.04 -7.76 -40.41
CA PHE A 31 19.87 -7.29 -39.66
C PHE A 31 19.00 -8.49 -39.29
N ASP A 32 19.30 -9.05 -38.14
CA ASP A 32 18.65 -10.22 -37.55
C ASP A 32 17.30 -9.83 -36.95
N TRP A 33 16.23 -10.09 -37.69
CA TRP A 33 14.84 -9.80 -37.29
C TRP A 33 14.47 -10.50 -35.96
N ALA A 34 15.11 -11.61 -35.63
CA ALA A 34 14.90 -12.34 -34.38
C ALA A 34 15.34 -11.52 -33.15
N LYS A 35 16.28 -10.56 -33.31
CA LYS A 35 16.72 -9.68 -32.22
C LYS A 35 15.74 -8.54 -31.98
N LEU A 36 14.99 -8.10 -33.00
CA LEU A 36 13.97 -7.06 -32.82
C LEU A 36 12.80 -7.58 -31.99
N ASP A 37 12.34 -8.82 -32.24
CA ASP A 37 11.27 -9.43 -31.45
C ASP A 37 11.70 -9.67 -30.02
N PHE A 38 12.97 -10.04 -29.80
CA PHE A 38 13.50 -10.22 -28.45
C PHE A 38 13.63 -8.87 -27.68
N ILE A 39 14.03 -7.80 -28.36
CA ILE A 39 14.10 -6.45 -27.76
C ILE A 39 12.70 -5.90 -27.52
N LEU A 40 11.75 -6.11 -28.43
CA LEU A 40 10.35 -5.73 -28.24
C LEU A 40 9.72 -6.55 -27.09
N PHE A 41 10.02 -7.85 -27.01
CA PHE A 41 9.57 -8.71 -25.94
C PHE A 41 10.19 -8.31 -24.58
N LEU A 42 11.48 -7.96 -24.57
CA LEU A 42 12.16 -7.45 -23.36
C LEU A 42 11.63 -6.07 -22.95
N THR A 43 11.31 -5.21 -23.92
CA THR A 43 10.73 -3.87 -23.65
C THR A 43 9.30 -3.98 -23.12
N ILE A 44 8.51 -4.95 -23.58
CA ILE A 44 7.18 -5.26 -23.06
C ILE A 44 7.28 -5.80 -21.63
N ILE A 45 8.27 -6.64 -21.32
CA ILE A 45 8.50 -7.15 -19.94
C ILE A 45 8.97 -6.04 -18.99
N VAL A 46 9.75 -5.07 -19.47
CA VAL A 46 10.23 -3.94 -18.64
C VAL A 46 9.15 -2.88 -18.43
N VAL A 47 8.20 -2.72 -19.37
CA VAL A 47 7.05 -1.81 -19.20
C VAL A 47 5.92 -2.43 -18.37
N SER A 48 5.87 -3.75 -18.24
CA SER A 48 4.93 -4.45 -17.35
C SER A 48 5.37 -4.50 -15.86
N GLY A 49 6.28 -3.62 -15.44
CA GLY A 49 6.51 -3.25 -14.05
C GLY A 49 5.35 -2.45 -13.44
N GLY A 50 4.11 -2.63 -13.96
CA GLY A 50 2.90 -2.17 -13.33
C GLY A 50 2.77 -2.81 -11.95
N ASP A 51 2.40 -2.04 -10.94
CA ASP A 51 1.98 -2.51 -9.63
C ASP A 51 1.26 -3.85 -9.81
N ARG A 52 1.85 -4.94 -9.31
CA ARG A 52 1.11 -6.20 -9.18
C ARG A 52 0.00 -5.95 -8.17
N MET A 53 -1.11 -5.45 -8.68
CA MET A 53 -2.28 -5.11 -7.88
C MET A 53 -3.04 -6.40 -7.55
N GLY A 54 -2.36 -7.32 -6.87
CA GLY A 54 -2.99 -8.52 -6.35
C GLY A 54 -3.96 -8.20 -5.22
N ILE A 55 -4.90 -9.11 -5.04
CA ILE A 55 -5.81 -9.05 -3.88
C ILE A 55 -5.00 -9.08 -2.59
N GLY A 56 -5.44 -8.33 -1.58
CA GLY A 56 -4.87 -8.37 -0.25
C GLY A 56 -5.84 -8.98 0.74
N ILE A 57 -5.32 -9.45 1.86
CA ILE A 57 -6.09 -10.02 2.96
C ILE A 57 -6.17 -9.01 4.10
N MET A 58 -7.34 -8.87 4.72
CA MET A 58 -7.47 -8.10 5.94
C MET A 58 -7.24 -8.97 7.16
N GLY A 59 -6.61 -8.39 8.18
CA GLY A 59 -6.33 -9.09 9.43
C GLY A 59 -6.37 -8.19 10.64
N LYS A 60 -6.23 -8.81 11.81
CA LYS A 60 -6.22 -8.16 13.12
C LYS A 60 -4.98 -8.60 13.88
N LYS A 61 -4.18 -7.65 14.35
CA LYS A 61 -2.99 -7.92 15.15
C LYS A 61 -3.39 -8.51 16.49
N LEU A 62 -3.01 -9.75 16.79
CA LEU A 62 -3.27 -10.35 18.08
C LEU A 62 -2.19 -9.98 19.11
N GLY A 63 -0.93 -10.00 18.69
CA GLY A 63 0.20 -9.70 19.56
C GLY A 63 1.52 -10.01 18.90
N MET A 64 2.57 -10.06 19.72
CA MET A 64 3.90 -10.50 19.28
C MET A 64 4.36 -11.63 20.19
N THR A 65 5.09 -12.56 19.64
CA THR A 65 5.73 -13.68 20.32
C THR A 65 7.07 -13.99 19.64
N GLN A 66 7.69 -15.06 20.01
CA GLN A 66 8.91 -15.56 19.39
C GLN A 66 8.74 -17.03 18.99
N VAL A 67 9.38 -17.41 17.92
CA VAL A 67 9.46 -18.78 17.42
C VAL A 67 10.94 -19.16 17.34
N PHE A 68 11.25 -20.39 17.65
CA PHE A 68 12.61 -20.93 17.55
C PHE A 68 12.78 -21.54 16.15
N GLY A 69 13.77 -21.08 15.41
CA GLY A 69 14.18 -21.66 14.16
C GLY A 69 14.96 -22.98 14.37
N GLU A 70 15.18 -23.72 13.29
CA GLU A 70 15.87 -25.03 13.29
C GLU A 70 17.25 -24.98 13.95
N ASN A 71 17.95 -23.86 13.87
CA ASN A 71 19.28 -23.68 14.49
C ASN A 71 19.21 -23.10 15.92
N GLY A 72 18.05 -23.13 16.58
CA GLY A 72 17.87 -22.51 17.90
C GLY A 72 17.85 -20.98 17.88
N VAL A 73 17.87 -20.35 16.71
CA VAL A 73 17.78 -18.89 16.58
C VAL A 73 16.38 -18.42 16.94
N VAL A 74 16.30 -17.41 17.80
CA VAL A 74 15.02 -16.80 18.20
C VAL A 74 14.56 -15.83 17.13
N ILE A 75 13.40 -16.10 16.53
CA ILE A 75 12.78 -15.26 15.52
C ILE A 75 11.60 -14.52 16.16
N PRO A 76 11.64 -13.18 16.28
CA PRO A 76 10.49 -12.40 16.76
C PRO A 76 9.40 -12.40 15.72
N VAL A 77 8.18 -12.77 16.09
CA VAL A 77 7.04 -12.82 15.18
C VAL A 77 5.85 -12.03 15.69
N THR A 78 5.12 -11.43 14.76
CA THR A 78 3.80 -10.87 15.04
C THR A 78 2.73 -11.86 14.59
N VAL A 79 1.80 -12.16 15.48
CA VAL A 79 0.65 -13.02 15.20
C VAL A 79 -0.51 -12.17 14.73
N VAL A 80 -1.01 -12.48 13.53
CA VAL A 80 -2.11 -11.79 12.88
C VAL A 80 -3.23 -12.77 12.59
N LYS A 81 -4.45 -12.48 13.04
CA LYS A 81 -5.65 -13.20 12.60
C LYS A 81 -6.04 -12.64 11.24
N ALA A 82 -5.84 -13.40 10.18
CA ALA A 82 -6.03 -13.01 8.78
C ALA A 82 -7.23 -13.76 8.20
N GLY A 83 -8.42 -13.19 8.34
CA GLY A 83 -9.65 -13.79 7.84
C GLY A 83 -10.61 -14.30 8.93
N PRO A 84 -11.78 -14.87 8.55
CA PRO A 84 -12.25 -14.96 7.16
C PRO A 84 -12.53 -13.59 6.53
N CYS A 85 -12.14 -13.41 5.28
CA CYS A 85 -12.42 -12.24 4.47
C CYS A 85 -13.48 -12.60 3.43
N VAL A 86 -14.59 -11.86 3.35
CA VAL A 86 -15.71 -12.15 2.46
C VAL A 86 -15.81 -11.08 1.38
N VAL A 87 -16.05 -11.49 0.14
CA VAL A 87 -16.29 -10.59 -0.98
C VAL A 87 -17.70 -9.99 -0.86
N VAL A 88 -17.76 -8.67 -0.69
CA VAL A 88 -19.05 -7.95 -0.53
C VAL A 88 -19.54 -7.38 -1.85
N GLN A 89 -18.65 -6.88 -2.69
CA GLN A 89 -19.01 -6.28 -3.98
C GLN A 89 -17.88 -6.42 -4.98
N LYS A 90 -18.25 -6.66 -6.24
CA LYS A 90 -17.36 -6.50 -7.39
C LYS A 90 -17.65 -5.15 -8.04
N LYS A 91 -16.59 -4.47 -8.44
CA LYS A 91 -16.64 -3.23 -9.22
C LYS A 91 -16.05 -3.47 -10.58
N THR A 92 -16.75 -3.02 -11.61
CA THR A 92 -16.36 -3.19 -13.01
C THR A 92 -16.16 -1.83 -13.68
N VAL A 93 -15.38 -1.80 -14.74
CA VAL A 93 -15.13 -0.57 -15.51
C VAL A 93 -16.43 0.02 -16.05
N GLU A 94 -17.40 -0.82 -16.44
CA GLU A 94 -18.66 -0.39 -17.04
C GLU A 94 -19.54 0.44 -16.08
N HIS A 95 -19.59 0.04 -14.80
CA HIS A 95 -20.44 0.68 -13.79
C HIS A 95 -19.70 1.67 -12.91
N ASP A 96 -18.48 1.32 -12.48
CA ASP A 96 -17.72 2.05 -11.46
C ASP A 96 -16.50 2.79 -12.06
N GLY A 97 -16.17 2.55 -13.33
CA GLY A 97 -15.01 3.14 -14.01
C GLY A 97 -13.67 2.48 -13.69
N TYR A 98 -13.64 1.42 -12.87
CA TYR A 98 -12.43 0.67 -12.54
C TYR A 98 -12.77 -0.74 -12.03
N ASN A 99 -11.82 -1.67 -12.17
CA ASN A 99 -11.95 -3.03 -11.65
C ASN A 99 -11.44 -3.10 -10.21
N ALA A 100 -12.28 -3.60 -9.30
CA ALA A 100 -11.92 -3.84 -7.91
C ALA A 100 -12.83 -4.87 -7.25
N VAL A 101 -12.32 -5.50 -6.19
CA VAL A 101 -13.11 -6.33 -5.27
C VAL A 101 -13.15 -5.64 -3.91
N GLN A 102 -14.34 -5.45 -3.38
CA GLN A 102 -14.55 -4.98 -2.03
C GLN A 102 -14.68 -6.17 -1.09
N ILE A 103 -13.79 -6.22 -0.11
CA ILE A 103 -13.72 -7.30 0.89
C ILE A 103 -14.18 -6.78 2.24
N GLY A 104 -14.98 -7.59 2.94
CA GLY A 104 -15.39 -7.39 4.32
C GLY A 104 -14.57 -8.24 5.29
N PHE A 105 -14.34 -7.74 6.49
CA PHE A 105 -13.62 -8.41 7.56
C PHE A 105 -14.18 -8.07 8.94
N ASP A 106 -14.13 -9.03 9.88
CA ASP A 106 -14.57 -8.92 11.28
C ASP A 106 -16.09 -8.71 11.40
N GLU A 107 -16.83 -9.78 11.60
CA GLU A 107 -18.29 -9.76 11.66
C GLU A 107 -18.83 -8.97 12.86
N ILE A 108 -19.85 -8.16 12.65
CA ILE A 108 -20.51 -7.38 13.69
C ILE A 108 -21.66 -8.20 14.29
N THR A 109 -21.46 -8.73 15.49
CA THR A 109 -22.48 -9.51 16.21
C THR A 109 -23.66 -8.65 16.67
N LYS A 110 -23.43 -7.36 16.99
CA LYS A 110 -24.48 -6.44 17.47
C LYS A 110 -25.04 -5.61 16.31
N LEU A 111 -26.15 -6.04 15.73
CA LEU A 111 -26.82 -5.39 14.60
C LEU A 111 -27.22 -3.93 14.87
N SER A 112 -27.49 -3.56 16.13
CA SER A 112 -27.78 -2.18 16.53
C SER A 112 -26.68 -1.18 16.24
N ARG A 113 -25.45 -1.64 16.00
CA ARG A 113 -24.30 -0.81 15.62
C ARG A 113 -24.17 -0.57 14.12
N VAL A 114 -24.99 -1.24 13.31
CA VAL A 114 -24.95 -1.15 11.85
C VAL A 114 -25.97 -0.12 11.38
N ASN A 115 -25.51 0.87 10.63
CA ASN A 115 -26.38 1.89 10.05
C ASN A 115 -27.26 1.29 8.94
N LYS A 116 -28.48 1.82 8.75
CA LYS A 116 -29.43 1.39 7.71
C LYS A 116 -28.82 1.29 6.29
N PRO A 117 -28.01 2.26 5.80
CA PRO A 117 -27.36 2.15 4.49
C PRO A 117 -26.42 0.94 4.40
N LEU A 118 -25.59 0.71 5.42
CA LEU A 118 -24.70 -0.46 5.45
C LEU A 118 -25.46 -1.77 5.52
N THR A 119 -26.56 -1.81 6.27
CA THR A 119 -27.44 -3.00 6.29
C THR A 119 -27.99 -3.31 4.90
N GLY A 120 -28.40 -2.28 4.12
CA GLY A 120 -28.84 -2.46 2.73
C GLY A 120 -27.71 -2.97 1.83
N HIS A 121 -26.50 -2.45 2.00
CA HIS A 121 -25.32 -2.86 1.26
C HIS A 121 -24.97 -4.34 1.47
N PHE A 122 -24.93 -4.80 2.72
CA PHE A 122 -24.67 -6.20 3.06
C PHE A 122 -25.81 -7.14 2.66
N LYS A 123 -27.07 -6.69 2.76
CA LYS A 123 -28.23 -7.48 2.29
C LYS A 123 -28.18 -7.74 0.79
N LYS A 124 -27.73 -6.75 -0.02
CA LYS A 124 -27.57 -6.93 -1.47
C LYS A 124 -26.53 -7.99 -1.82
N ALA A 125 -25.54 -8.16 -0.96
CA ALA A 125 -24.46 -9.14 -1.13
C ALA A 125 -24.75 -10.49 -0.44
N GLU A 126 -25.87 -10.61 0.29
CA GLU A 126 -26.23 -11.77 1.11
C GLU A 126 -25.16 -12.17 2.14
N VAL A 127 -24.44 -11.15 2.65
CA VAL A 127 -23.29 -11.31 3.57
C VAL A 127 -23.66 -10.73 4.94
N PRO A 128 -23.21 -11.34 6.06
CA PRO A 128 -23.36 -10.73 7.38
C PRO A 128 -22.63 -9.38 7.44
N PRO A 129 -23.12 -8.45 8.31
CA PRO A 129 -22.49 -7.14 8.42
C PRO A 129 -21.08 -7.22 8.96
N MET A 130 -20.13 -6.59 8.23
CA MET A 130 -18.71 -6.60 8.53
C MET A 130 -18.25 -5.26 9.12
N ALA A 131 -17.32 -5.30 10.07
CA ALA A 131 -16.79 -4.12 10.76
C ALA A 131 -15.86 -3.27 9.87
N ARG A 132 -15.19 -3.90 8.91
CA ARG A 132 -14.27 -3.22 8.01
C ARG A 132 -14.49 -3.66 6.57
N LEU A 133 -14.55 -2.66 5.70
CA LEU A 133 -14.60 -2.83 4.25
C LEU A 133 -13.34 -2.23 3.64
N LYS A 134 -12.78 -2.92 2.65
CA LYS A 134 -11.64 -2.44 1.89
C LYS A 134 -11.73 -2.90 0.45
N GLU A 135 -11.43 -1.99 -0.47
CA GLU A 135 -11.33 -2.27 -1.89
C GLU A 135 -9.89 -2.57 -2.28
N PHE A 136 -9.75 -3.60 -3.11
CA PHE A 136 -8.51 -3.97 -3.76
C PHE A 136 -8.72 -3.87 -5.26
N ARG A 137 -7.93 -3.05 -5.93
CA ARG A 137 -7.90 -3.01 -7.38
C ARG A 137 -7.21 -4.27 -7.89
N ILE A 138 -7.80 -4.91 -8.87
CA ILE A 138 -7.29 -6.13 -9.51
C ILE A 138 -7.43 -5.99 -11.03
N GLU A 139 -6.67 -6.78 -11.77
CA GLU A 139 -6.79 -6.85 -13.21
C GLU A 139 -8.09 -7.55 -13.61
N GLY A 140 -8.60 -7.22 -14.82
CA GLY A 140 -9.93 -7.66 -15.22
C GLY A 140 -10.09 -9.19 -15.31
N GLU A 141 -9.02 -9.91 -15.65
CA GLU A 141 -9.01 -11.36 -15.74
C GLU A 141 -9.18 -12.03 -14.36
N GLU A 142 -8.51 -11.52 -13.34
CA GLU A 142 -8.62 -12.01 -11.96
C GLU A 142 -10.00 -11.72 -11.33
N LEU A 143 -10.70 -10.69 -11.82
CA LEU A 143 -12.02 -10.33 -11.30
C LEU A 143 -13.04 -11.47 -11.44
N SER A 144 -12.90 -12.29 -12.48
CA SER A 144 -13.79 -13.42 -12.76
C SER A 144 -13.71 -14.52 -11.70
N SER A 145 -12.56 -14.66 -11.04
CA SER A 145 -12.30 -15.69 -10.03
C SER A 145 -13.01 -15.44 -8.70
N TYR A 146 -13.48 -14.21 -8.46
CA TYR A 146 -14.11 -13.84 -7.19
C TYR A 146 -15.62 -13.66 -7.38
N GLU A 147 -16.42 -14.36 -6.60
CA GLU A 147 -17.87 -14.21 -6.56
C GLU A 147 -18.31 -13.42 -5.32
N THR A 148 -19.42 -12.68 -5.44
CA THR A 148 -20.01 -11.98 -4.30
C THR A 148 -20.49 -13.01 -3.28
N GLY A 149 -20.16 -12.81 -1.99
CA GLY A 149 -20.45 -13.77 -0.94
C GLY A 149 -19.36 -14.83 -0.73
N SER A 150 -18.44 -15.02 -1.65
CA SER A 150 -17.35 -15.99 -1.49
C SER A 150 -16.33 -15.56 -0.43
N VAL A 151 -15.69 -16.52 0.21
CA VAL A 151 -14.61 -16.30 1.17
C VAL A 151 -13.28 -16.28 0.41
N VAL A 152 -12.48 -15.25 0.63
CA VAL A 152 -11.13 -15.17 0.09
C VAL A 152 -10.24 -16.16 0.84
N PRO A 153 -9.63 -17.14 0.18
CA PRO A 153 -8.80 -18.14 0.83
C PRO A 153 -7.52 -17.51 1.41
N LEU A 154 -7.05 -18.07 2.51
CA LEU A 154 -5.78 -17.66 3.13
C LEU A 154 -4.58 -18.19 2.37
N ASP A 155 -4.78 -19.21 1.51
CA ASP A 155 -3.76 -19.89 0.70
C ASP A 155 -3.06 -18.97 -0.32
N LEU A 156 -3.55 -17.73 -0.44
CA LEU A 156 -2.85 -16.67 -1.18
C LEU A 156 -1.47 -16.35 -0.58
N LEU A 157 -1.25 -16.68 0.70
CA LEU A 157 0.00 -16.45 1.42
C LEU A 157 0.59 -17.80 1.84
N GLU A 158 1.81 -18.05 1.43
CA GLU A 158 2.56 -19.25 1.79
C GLU A 158 3.67 -18.92 2.80
N ALA A 159 4.12 -19.96 3.52
CA ALA A 159 5.29 -19.84 4.38
C ALA A 159 6.53 -19.55 3.52
N GLY A 160 7.29 -18.54 3.88
CA GLY A 160 8.45 -18.07 3.13
C GLY A 160 8.18 -16.84 2.25
N ASP A 161 6.93 -16.55 1.90
CA ASP A 161 6.54 -15.39 1.12
C ASP A 161 6.91 -14.07 1.81
N PHE A 162 7.14 -13.02 1.01
CA PHE A 162 7.28 -11.67 1.51
C PHE A 162 5.98 -10.89 1.36
N VAL A 163 5.61 -10.17 2.43
CA VAL A 163 4.37 -9.40 2.49
C VAL A 163 4.62 -7.94 2.88
N ASP A 164 3.80 -7.06 2.32
CA ASP A 164 3.72 -5.66 2.70
C ASP A 164 2.53 -5.49 3.65
N VAL A 165 2.81 -5.03 4.87
CA VAL A 165 1.80 -4.88 5.91
C VAL A 165 1.46 -3.43 6.12
N THR A 166 0.21 -3.07 5.83
CA THR A 166 -0.31 -1.73 6.02
C THR A 166 -1.23 -1.69 7.24
N GLY A 167 -1.01 -0.72 8.12
CA GLY A 167 -1.86 -0.50 9.29
C GLY A 167 -1.87 0.95 9.73
N VAL A 168 -2.65 1.25 10.75
CA VAL A 168 -2.68 2.57 11.39
C VAL A 168 -1.75 2.53 12.61
N SER A 169 -0.74 3.40 12.62
CA SER A 169 0.23 3.47 13.72
C SER A 169 -0.42 3.93 15.02
N ILE A 170 0.19 3.55 16.15
CA ILE A 170 -0.27 3.97 17.48
C ILE A 170 -0.30 5.50 17.56
N GLY A 171 -1.42 6.07 17.99
CA GLY A 171 -1.56 7.50 18.23
C GLY A 171 -0.73 7.93 19.45
N LYS A 172 -0.07 9.07 19.35
CA LYS A 172 0.74 9.68 20.42
C LYS A 172 0.22 11.05 20.83
N GLY A 173 -0.99 11.41 20.36
CA GLY A 173 -1.61 12.70 20.60
C GLY A 173 -0.82 13.88 20.01
N SER A 174 -0.99 15.06 20.55
CA SER A 174 -0.19 16.23 20.22
C SER A 174 1.20 16.09 20.85
N ALA A 175 2.23 16.16 20.01
CA ALA A 175 3.62 16.01 20.44
C ALA A 175 4.43 17.26 20.09
N GLY A 176 5.31 17.67 21.01
CA GLY A 176 6.28 18.73 20.79
C GLY A 176 7.34 18.35 19.75
N VAL A 177 8.08 19.34 19.31
CA VAL A 177 9.07 19.20 18.23
C VAL A 177 10.18 18.19 18.53
N ILE A 178 10.57 18.05 19.79
CA ILE A 178 11.60 17.08 20.22
C ILE A 178 11.10 15.65 19.98
N LYS A 179 9.89 15.31 20.48
CA LYS A 179 9.31 13.97 20.30
C LYS A 179 8.93 13.68 18.85
N ARG A 180 8.34 14.69 18.17
CA ARG A 180 7.79 14.51 16.82
C ARG A 180 8.87 14.49 15.74
N HIS A 181 9.88 15.35 15.86
CA HIS A 181 10.89 15.58 14.83
C HIS A 181 12.33 15.34 15.30
N LYS A 182 12.52 14.92 16.57
CA LYS A 182 13.83 14.64 17.17
C LYS A 182 14.75 15.87 17.21
N PHE A 183 14.19 17.04 17.49
CA PHE A 183 15.00 18.24 17.76
C PHE A 183 15.79 18.06 19.04
N SER A 184 17.03 18.57 19.10
CA SER A 184 17.89 18.48 20.29
C SER A 184 17.39 19.31 21.44
N GLY A 185 16.69 20.41 21.17
CA GLY A 185 16.32 21.40 22.18
C GLY A 185 17.49 22.28 22.61
N ALA A 186 17.39 22.92 23.75
CA ALA A 186 18.45 23.72 24.34
C ALA A 186 19.09 22.99 25.54
N PRO A 187 20.34 23.36 25.95
CA PRO A 187 21.01 22.78 27.11
C PRO A 187 20.23 23.04 28.40
N GLY A 188 20.32 22.13 29.35
CA GLY A 188 19.57 22.20 30.61
C GLY A 188 20.18 23.13 31.67
N GLY A 189 21.13 23.98 31.31
CA GLY A 189 21.82 24.93 32.19
C GLY A 189 22.03 26.29 31.54
N HIS A 190 22.87 27.15 32.12
CA HIS A 190 23.25 28.46 31.60
C HIS A 190 22.09 29.41 31.32
N GLY A 191 21.04 29.40 32.19
CA GLY A 191 19.93 30.32 32.11
C GLY A 191 18.90 30.05 31.02
N THR A 192 18.85 28.82 30.47
CA THR A 192 17.91 28.44 29.39
C THR A 192 16.43 28.54 29.82
N HIS A 193 16.12 28.34 31.12
CA HIS A 193 14.77 28.38 31.68
C HIS A 193 13.76 27.49 30.90
N GLU A 194 12.62 28.07 30.50
CA GLU A 194 11.50 27.35 29.85
C GLU A 194 11.75 26.92 28.39
N PHE A 195 12.84 27.40 27.76
CA PHE A 195 13.15 27.16 26.37
C PHE A 195 13.78 25.79 26.07
N PHE A 196 14.01 24.94 27.08
CA PHE A 196 14.64 23.61 26.90
C PHE A 196 14.07 22.80 25.75
N ARG A 197 12.77 22.84 25.57
CA ARG A 197 12.05 21.95 24.63
C ARG A 197 11.42 22.67 23.47
N HIS A 198 11.87 23.87 23.17
CA HIS A 198 11.38 24.69 22.07
C HIS A 198 12.04 24.28 20.73
N GLY A 199 11.40 24.67 19.62
CA GLY A 199 11.86 24.35 18.27
C GLY A 199 12.89 25.31 17.69
N GLY A 200 13.17 26.41 18.40
CA GLY A 200 14.02 27.49 17.89
C GLY A 200 13.32 28.36 16.84
N SER A 201 14.09 29.01 16.00
CA SER A 201 13.58 29.89 14.94
C SER A 201 12.74 29.11 13.92
N ILE A 202 11.66 29.74 13.45
CA ILE A 202 10.75 29.19 12.44
C ILE A 202 10.87 29.88 11.08
N GLY A 203 11.76 30.84 10.93
CA GLY A 203 11.99 31.56 9.67
C GLY A 203 12.84 32.79 9.82
N ASN A 204 13.00 33.50 8.72
CA ASN A 204 13.69 34.79 8.65
C ASN A 204 12.71 35.94 8.86
N ASN A 205 13.21 37.13 9.12
CA ASN A 205 12.43 38.30 9.43
C ASN A 205 11.53 38.76 8.26
N THR A 206 11.86 39.85 7.58
CA THR A 206 11.02 40.50 6.56
C THR A 206 10.95 39.73 5.25
N THR A 207 12.01 39.03 4.87
CA THR A 207 12.07 38.21 3.64
C THR A 207 12.29 36.73 3.99
N PRO A 208 11.33 35.84 3.71
CA PRO A 208 10.11 35.96 2.93
C PRO A 208 8.87 36.48 3.70
N GLY A 209 8.97 36.91 4.96
CA GLY A 209 7.88 37.40 5.80
C GLY A 209 6.84 36.34 6.19
N ARG A 210 7.14 35.06 5.96
CA ARG A 210 6.26 33.93 6.25
C ARG A 210 7.05 32.68 6.60
N THR A 211 6.44 31.78 7.36
CA THR A 211 6.98 30.44 7.58
C THR A 211 6.84 29.60 6.31
N LEU A 212 7.92 28.91 5.90
CA LEU A 212 7.92 28.07 4.72
C LEU A 212 7.06 26.83 4.92
N LYS A 213 6.45 26.33 3.82
CA LYS A 213 5.70 25.06 3.84
C LYS A 213 6.62 23.91 4.24
N GLY A 214 6.09 23.00 5.08
CA GLY A 214 6.86 21.84 5.55
C GLY A 214 7.77 22.10 6.74
N MET A 215 7.80 23.31 7.31
CA MET A 215 8.52 23.59 8.54
C MET A 215 8.09 22.62 9.66
N LYS A 216 9.09 22.01 10.31
CA LYS A 216 8.88 21.01 11.36
C LYS A 216 8.39 21.68 12.66
N MET A 217 7.09 21.56 12.95
CA MET A 217 6.45 22.13 14.13
C MET A 217 5.79 21.05 14.98
N ALA A 218 5.41 21.42 16.20
CA ALA A 218 4.59 20.60 17.07
C ALA A 218 3.24 20.25 16.40
N GLY A 219 2.60 19.19 16.80
CA GLY A 219 1.29 18.79 16.31
C GLY A 219 1.01 17.30 16.50
N HIS A 220 -0.06 16.82 15.86
CA HIS A 220 -0.49 15.43 15.98
C HIS A 220 0.58 14.44 15.49
N MET A 221 0.87 13.44 16.31
CA MET A 221 1.84 12.37 16.02
C MET A 221 1.17 11.01 16.14
N GLY A 222 1.50 10.09 15.23
CA GLY A 222 0.90 8.77 15.15
C GLY A 222 -0.51 8.80 14.53
N ALA A 223 -1.27 7.71 14.70
CA ALA A 223 -2.59 7.47 14.08
C ALA A 223 -2.59 7.72 12.57
N LYS A 224 -1.47 7.43 11.91
CA LYS A 224 -1.29 7.56 10.47
C LYS A 224 -1.22 6.19 9.82
N LYS A 225 -1.69 6.08 8.59
CA LYS A 225 -1.49 4.89 7.75
C LYS A 225 0.00 4.76 7.47
N VAL A 226 0.56 3.59 7.80
CA VAL A 226 1.97 3.23 7.61
C VAL A 226 2.02 1.84 6.99
N THR A 227 2.91 1.65 6.04
CA THR A 227 3.20 0.35 5.43
C THR A 227 4.62 -0.04 5.79
N VAL A 228 4.79 -1.25 6.31
CA VAL A 228 6.08 -1.91 6.49
C VAL A 228 6.20 -2.92 5.36
N GLN A 229 7.25 -2.78 4.56
CA GLN A 229 7.44 -3.56 3.34
C GLN A 229 8.34 -4.78 3.58
N SER A 230 8.15 -5.80 2.74
CA SER A 230 9.03 -6.98 2.64
C SER A 230 9.25 -7.73 3.96
N LEU A 231 8.19 -7.95 4.73
CA LEU A 231 8.21 -8.81 5.91
C LEU A 231 8.04 -10.26 5.49
N LYS A 232 8.82 -11.18 6.06
CA LYS A 232 8.74 -12.61 5.74
C LYS A 232 7.60 -13.27 6.51
N VAL A 233 6.82 -14.10 5.85
CA VAL A 233 5.83 -14.98 6.46
C VAL A 233 6.56 -16.23 6.96
N ILE A 234 6.46 -16.50 8.26
CA ILE A 234 7.10 -17.66 8.88
C ILE A 234 6.20 -18.89 8.81
N GLU A 235 4.92 -18.71 9.16
CA GLU A 235 3.95 -19.79 9.21
C GLU A 235 2.55 -19.28 8.90
N VAL A 236 1.77 -20.09 8.16
CA VAL A 236 0.35 -19.86 7.88
C VAL A 236 -0.45 -21.03 8.42
N ARG A 237 -1.42 -20.76 9.30
CA ARG A 237 -2.33 -21.76 9.86
C ARG A 237 -3.74 -21.52 9.33
N GLY A 238 -4.13 -22.25 8.30
CA GLY A 238 -5.45 -22.16 7.69
C GLY A 238 -6.60 -22.44 8.64
N ASP A 239 -6.50 -23.46 9.48
CA ASP A 239 -7.54 -23.90 10.41
C ASP A 239 -7.98 -22.80 11.39
N THR A 240 -7.03 -22.00 11.86
CA THR A 240 -7.25 -20.92 12.85
C THR A 240 -7.25 -19.52 12.22
N ASN A 241 -7.03 -19.42 10.91
CA ASN A 241 -6.85 -18.18 10.17
C ASN A 241 -5.75 -17.28 10.78
N ILE A 242 -4.62 -17.88 11.13
CA ILE A 242 -3.49 -17.17 11.73
C ILE A 242 -2.32 -17.15 10.76
N VAL A 243 -1.72 -15.96 10.63
CA VAL A 243 -0.45 -15.73 9.90
C VAL A 243 0.58 -15.21 10.87
N MET A 244 1.75 -15.85 10.91
CA MET A 244 2.91 -15.42 11.69
C MET A 244 3.88 -14.69 10.79
N ILE A 245 4.12 -13.41 11.05
CA ILE A 245 4.96 -12.53 10.24
C ILE A 245 6.19 -12.15 11.05
N GLU A 246 7.37 -12.29 10.47
CA GLU A 246 8.63 -11.93 11.09
C GLU A 246 8.68 -10.43 11.39
N GLY A 247 9.09 -10.10 12.61
CA GLY A 247 9.30 -8.72 13.05
C GLY A 247 8.03 -8.00 13.49
N ALA A 248 8.09 -6.67 13.45
CA ALA A 248 7.05 -5.80 13.96
C ALA A 248 6.14 -5.27 12.85
N VAL A 249 4.83 -5.28 13.10
CA VAL A 249 3.82 -4.68 12.22
C VAL A 249 3.23 -3.41 12.85
N PRO A 250 2.75 -2.45 12.05
CA PRO A 250 2.23 -1.19 12.56
C PRO A 250 0.94 -1.38 13.38
N GLY A 251 0.72 -0.49 14.34
CA GLY A 251 -0.50 -0.40 15.12
C GLY A 251 -0.48 -1.12 16.47
N PRO A 252 -1.52 -0.87 17.28
CA PRO A 252 -1.71 -1.49 18.58
C PRO A 252 -2.19 -2.94 18.45
N ARG A 253 -2.24 -3.66 19.58
CA ARG A 253 -2.96 -4.92 19.73
C ARG A 253 -4.43 -4.72 19.31
N ASN A 254 -5.03 -5.68 18.64
CA ASN A 254 -6.35 -5.62 18.03
C ASN A 254 -6.50 -4.56 16.92
N GLY A 255 -5.42 -3.94 16.44
CA GLY A 255 -5.44 -3.05 15.28
C GLY A 255 -5.68 -3.81 13.98
N TYR A 256 -6.43 -3.20 13.06
CA TYR A 256 -6.66 -3.76 11.74
C TYR A 256 -5.45 -3.56 10.83
N LEU A 257 -5.14 -4.60 10.06
CA LEU A 257 -4.03 -4.66 9.13
C LEU A 257 -4.53 -5.06 7.74
N ILE A 258 -3.77 -4.68 6.74
CA ILE A 258 -3.94 -5.12 5.35
C ILE A 258 -2.63 -5.78 4.96
N LEU A 259 -2.70 -7.03 4.54
CA LEU A 259 -1.61 -7.84 4.06
C LEU A 259 -1.69 -7.91 2.54
N LYS A 260 -0.61 -7.64 1.85
CA LYS A 260 -0.46 -7.81 0.40
C LYS A 260 0.86 -8.53 0.12
N LYS A 261 0.96 -9.28 -0.97
CA LYS A 261 2.26 -9.78 -1.43
C LYS A 261 3.19 -8.59 -1.67
N ALA A 262 4.47 -8.75 -1.34
CA ALA A 262 5.43 -7.68 -1.48
C ALA A 262 5.65 -7.31 -2.95
N VAL A 263 5.69 -6.01 -3.24
CA VAL A 263 5.93 -5.52 -4.60
C VAL A 263 7.42 -5.58 -4.95
N LYS A 264 8.30 -5.36 -3.96
CA LYS A 264 9.76 -5.22 -4.18
C LYS A 264 10.54 -6.52 -4.02
N LYS A 265 9.97 -7.52 -3.41
CA LYS A 265 10.65 -8.78 -3.11
C LYS A 265 9.65 -9.93 -3.28
N SER A 266 9.91 -10.77 -4.24
CA SER A 266 9.19 -12.02 -4.52
C SER A 266 10.07 -13.20 -4.16
#